data_aff25f74524027f9ce3884e5cc75eb87
#
_entry.id   aff25f74524027f9ce3884e5cc75eb87
#
_cell.length_a   1.000
_cell.length_b   1.000
_cell.length_c   1.000
_cell.angle_alpha   90.00
_cell.angle_beta   90.00
_cell.angle_gamma   90.00
#
_symmetry.space_group_name_H-M   'P 1'
#
loop_
_entity.id
_entity.type
_entity.pdbx_description
1 polymer ?
#
loop_
_entity_poly.entity_id
_entity_poly.type
_entity_poly.pdbx_seq_one_letter_code
_entity_poly.pdbx_strand_id
1 'polypeptide(L)'
;MGVLFSQWAREPNHSKRTMKKQKYVKIINNNIKQSAEKLGLGHQLRFQHGNDPKHTAKVVNKWFADKNTNVFQWPSQSPDLNPIENLWRELKIRVMARRPSNLKELELVAKDECPKKAMETCKKLVSNYRTPLIAVIANIGFSIDY
;
A
#
# COMPACT_ATOMS: atom_id res chain seq x y z
N MET A 1 -3.27 8.16 4.46
CA MET A 1 -3.09 7.14 3.44
C MET A 1 -1.63 6.78 3.10
N GLY A 2 -0.61 7.37 3.72
CA GLY A 2 0.81 7.13 3.44
C GLY A 2 1.55 6.16 4.38
N VAL A 3 0.84 5.46 5.24
CA VAL A 3 1.38 4.84 6.45
C VAL A 3 2.23 3.59 6.21
N LEU A 4 1.88 2.75 5.27
CA LEU A 4 2.58 1.47 5.07
C LEU A 4 3.81 1.57 4.17
N PHE A 5 3.98 2.68 3.49
CA PHE A 5 4.98 2.83 2.44
C PHE A 5 6.41 2.99 2.95
N SER A 6 6.62 3.79 3.99
CA SER A 6 7.97 4.13 4.44
C SER A 6 8.71 2.98 5.11
N GLN A 7 7.97 1.99 5.59
CA GLN A 7 8.55 0.86 6.32
C GLN A 7 8.70 -0.40 5.48
N TRP A 8 7.84 -0.58 4.46
CA TRP A 8 7.99 -1.68 3.51
C TRP A 8 9.27 -1.54 2.67
N ALA A 9 9.67 -0.31 2.39
CA ALA A 9 10.92 -0.01 1.71
C ALA A 9 12.18 -0.25 2.58
N ARG A 10 12.03 -0.29 3.90
CA ARG A 10 13.17 -0.50 4.82
C ARG A 10 13.49 -1.98 5.07
N GLU A 11 12.49 -2.86 4.96
CA GLU A 11 12.69 -4.31 5.11
C GLU A 11 11.98 -5.07 4.00
N PRO A 12 12.58 -5.19 2.80
CA PRO A 12 12.08 -6.13 1.81
C PRO A 12 12.24 -7.54 2.40
N ASN A 13 11.13 -8.06 2.87
CA ASN A 13 11.08 -9.39 3.42
C ASN A 13 11.18 -10.38 2.26
N HIS A 14 12.40 -10.89 2.02
CA HIS A 14 12.66 -11.98 1.08
C HIS A 14 11.86 -13.22 1.48
N SER A 15 10.64 -13.30 1.01
CA SER A 15 9.89 -14.53 1.06
C SER A 15 9.97 -15.19 -0.32
N LYS A 16 10.83 -16.16 -0.47
CA LYS A 16 10.83 -17.12 -1.60
C LYS A 16 9.50 -17.88 -1.72
N ARG A 17 8.54 -17.63 -0.83
CA ARG A 17 7.23 -18.30 -0.73
C ARG A 17 6.13 -17.25 -0.67
N THR A 18 4.96 -17.60 -1.19
CA THR A 18 3.72 -16.82 -1.04
C THR A 18 3.51 -16.39 0.40
N MET A 19 3.24 -15.11 0.62
CA MET A 19 3.02 -14.54 1.94
C MET A 19 1.79 -15.17 2.60
N LYS A 20 2.01 -15.85 3.74
CA LYS A 20 0.92 -16.45 4.52
C LYS A 20 0.19 -15.39 5.36
N LYS A 21 -1.09 -15.64 5.68
CA LYS A 21 -1.94 -14.76 6.51
C LYS A 21 -1.31 -14.39 7.87
N GLN A 22 -0.60 -15.32 8.52
CA GLN A 22 0.08 -15.07 9.80
C GLN A 22 1.25 -14.08 9.65
N LYS A 23 2.00 -14.18 8.54
CA LYS A 23 3.08 -13.23 8.25
C LYS A 23 2.53 -11.84 7.99
N TYR A 24 1.38 -11.75 7.32
CA TYR A 24 0.67 -10.48 7.12
C TYR A 24 0.28 -9.82 8.45
N VAL A 25 -0.34 -10.58 9.38
CA VAL A 25 -0.67 -10.08 10.73
C VAL A 25 0.58 -9.56 11.45
N LYS A 26 1.70 -10.29 11.38
CA LYS A 26 2.96 -9.85 12.00
C LYS A 26 3.46 -8.52 11.42
N ILE A 27 3.39 -8.36 10.09
CA ILE A 27 3.77 -7.11 9.41
C ILE A 27 2.88 -5.96 9.88
N ILE A 28 1.56 -6.14 9.90
CA ILE A 28 0.64 -5.09 10.35
C ILE A 28 0.93 -4.72 11.81
N ASN A 29 1.05 -5.72 12.69
CA ASN A 29 1.29 -5.49 14.11
C ASN A 29 2.55 -4.66 14.37
N ASN A 30 3.61 -4.90 13.62
CA ASN A 30 4.88 -4.20 13.80
C ASN A 30 4.87 -2.77 13.22
N ASN A 31 4.00 -2.49 12.27
CA ASN A 31 4.08 -1.27 11.48
C ASN A 31 2.93 -0.29 11.71
N ILE A 32 1.71 -0.78 11.96
CA ILE A 32 0.52 0.08 11.95
C ILE A 32 0.58 1.13 13.07
N LYS A 33 0.98 0.75 14.28
CA LYS A 33 1.04 1.64 15.44
C LYS A 33 2.06 2.77 15.24
N GLN A 34 3.28 2.42 14.88
CA GLN A 34 4.35 3.41 14.64
C GLN A 34 4.00 4.36 13.50
N SER A 35 3.30 3.85 12.49
CA SER A 35 2.88 4.64 11.35
C SER A 35 1.75 5.59 11.72
N ALA A 36 0.79 5.15 12.52
CA ALA A 36 -0.29 5.99 13.03
C ALA A 36 0.23 7.13 13.93
N GLU A 37 1.19 6.82 14.79
CA GLU A 37 1.86 7.79 15.65
C GLU A 37 2.63 8.84 14.84
N LYS A 38 3.41 8.42 13.84
CA LYS A 38 4.15 9.33 12.95
C LYS A 38 3.25 10.29 12.15
N LEU A 39 2.02 9.88 11.87
CA LEU A 39 1.05 10.69 11.13
C LEU A 39 0.11 11.48 12.05
N GLY A 40 0.25 11.35 13.37
CA GLY A 40 -0.62 12.02 14.33
C GLY A 40 -2.09 11.61 14.25
N LEU A 41 -2.38 10.39 13.71
CA LEU A 41 -3.76 9.97 13.45
C LEU A 41 -4.52 9.50 14.70
N GLY A 42 -3.80 9.03 15.73
CA GLY A 42 -4.40 8.55 16.98
C GLY A 42 -5.60 7.62 16.74
N HIS A 43 -6.73 7.97 17.35
CA HIS A 43 -7.99 7.23 17.22
C HIS A 43 -8.70 7.41 15.86
N GLN A 44 -8.26 8.33 15.03
CA GLN A 44 -8.83 8.59 13.71
C GLN A 44 -8.26 7.66 12.63
N LEU A 45 -7.39 6.73 13.01
CA LEU A 45 -6.81 5.78 12.07
C LEU A 45 -7.90 4.94 11.40
N ARG A 46 -7.99 5.06 10.08
CA ARG A 46 -8.72 4.13 9.21
C ARG A 46 -7.72 3.38 8.36
N PHE A 47 -7.70 2.06 8.52
CA PHE A 47 -6.78 1.22 7.78
C PHE A 47 -7.42 0.71 6.50
N GLN A 48 -6.71 0.82 5.39
CA GLN A 48 -7.16 0.30 4.10
C GLN A 48 -6.21 -0.80 3.63
N HIS A 49 -6.78 -1.89 3.16
CA HIS A 49 -6.07 -2.94 2.43
C HIS A 49 -6.95 -3.50 1.31
N GLY A 50 -6.31 -4.16 0.33
CA GLY A 50 -7.04 -4.80 -0.77
C GLY A 50 -7.74 -6.09 -0.34
N ASN A 51 -8.60 -6.61 -1.22
CA ASN A 51 -9.43 -7.80 -0.99
C ASN A 51 -8.71 -9.13 -1.24
N ASP A 52 -7.38 -9.15 -1.21
CA ASP A 52 -6.62 -10.41 -1.33
C ASP A 52 -7.03 -11.39 -0.20
N PRO A 53 -7.21 -12.69 -0.49
CA PRO A 53 -7.63 -13.69 0.50
C PRO A 53 -6.77 -13.75 1.77
N LYS A 54 -5.49 -13.39 1.68
CA LYS A 54 -4.61 -13.30 2.85
C LYS A 54 -4.94 -12.10 3.74
N HIS A 55 -5.49 -11.02 3.17
CA HIS A 55 -5.88 -9.82 3.88
C HIS A 55 -7.25 -9.98 4.55
N THR A 56 -8.19 -10.66 3.89
CA THR A 56 -9.55 -10.88 4.37
C THR A 56 -9.72 -12.14 5.22
N ALA A 57 -8.64 -12.86 5.50
CA ALA A 57 -8.66 -14.08 6.29
C ALA A 57 -9.21 -13.84 7.70
N LYS A 58 -9.94 -14.80 8.27
CA LYS A 58 -10.55 -14.73 9.61
C LYS A 58 -9.56 -14.30 10.71
N VAL A 59 -8.30 -14.76 10.65
CA VAL A 59 -7.27 -14.38 11.62
C VAL A 59 -6.88 -12.91 11.53
N VAL A 60 -6.92 -12.32 10.34
CA VAL A 60 -6.63 -10.90 10.11
C VAL A 60 -7.78 -10.03 10.62
N ASN A 61 -9.01 -10.40 10.27
CA ASN A 61 -10.20 -9.68 10.74
C ASN A 61 -10.31 -9.72 12.27
N LYS A 62 -10.03 -10.89 12.88
CA LYS A 62 -9.98 -11.01 14.34
C LYS A 62 -8.93 -10.08 14.95
N TRP A 63 -7.74 -10.01 14.36
CA TRP A 63 -6.66 -9.13 14.84
C TRP A 63 -7.09 -7.65 14.81
N PHE A 64 -7.73 -7.19 13.73
CA PHE A 64 -8.25 -5.82 13.63
C PHE A 64 -9.33 -5.53 14.67
N ALA A 65 -10.24 -6.49 14.92
CA ALA A 65 -11.26 -6.38 15.95
C ALA A 65 -10.64 -6.29 17.34
N ASP A 66 -9.70 -7.18 17.68
CA ASP A 66 -8.98 -7.20 18.97
C ASP A 66 -8.20 -5.90 19.23
N LYS A 67 -7.72 -5.23 18.17
CA LYS A 67 -7.01 -3.94 18.23
C LYS A 67 -7.91 -2.73 18.08
N ASN A 68 -9.21 -2.91 17.99
CA ASN A 68 -10.20 -1.84 17.76
C ASN A 68 -9.78 -0.91 16.60
N THR A 69 -9.23 -1.49 15.54
CA THR A 69 -8.77 -0.74 14.38
C THR A 69 -9.85 -0.71 13.32
N ASN A 70 -10.27 0.48 12.93
CA ASN A 70 -11.27 0.66 11.89
C ASN A 70 -10.68 0.33 10.51
N VAL A 71 -11.22 -0.70 9.85
CA VAL A 71 -10.80 -1.11 8.51
C VAL A 71 -11.80 -0.58 7.50
N PHE A 72 -11.30 0.18 6.54
CA PHE A 72 -12.11 0.68 5.44
C PHE A 72 -12.38 -0.46 4.45
N GLN A 73 -13.67 -0.74 4.21
CA GLN A 73 -14.06 -1.73 3.20
C GLN A 73 -13.79 -1.16 1.81
N TRP A 74 -12.97 -1.88 1.06
CA TRP A 74 -12.57 -1.47 -0.28
C TRP A 74 -13.39 -2.20 -1.34
N PRO A 75 -13.90 -1.50 -2.36
CA PRO A 75 -14.59 -2.15 -3.47
C PRO A 75 -13.71 -3.20 -4.15
N SER A 76 -14.31 -4.28 -4.61
CA SER A 76 -13.60 -5.29 -5.39
C SER A 76 -13.19 -4.70 -6.74
N GLN A 77 -12.04 -5.14 -7.27
CA GLN A 77 -11.55 -4.77 -8.61
C GLN A 77 -11.47 -3.26 -8.89
N SER A 78 -11.04 -2.49 -7.87
CA SER A 78 -10.87 -1.03 -8.00
C SER A 78 -9.41 -0.61 -7.81
N PRO A 79 -8.47 -1.11 -8.64
CA PRO A 79 -7.06 -0.71 -8.57
C PRO A 79 -6.88 0.77 -8.90
N ASP A 80 -7.70 1.29 -9.80
CA ASP A 80 -7.67 2.68 -10.30
C ASP A 80 -7.88 3.70 -9.18
N LEU A 81 -8.70 3.34 -8.19
CA LEU A 81 -8.94 4.16 -7.00
C LEU A 81 -7.88 3.96 -5.91
N ASN A 82 -6.95 3.03 -6.07
CA ASN A 82 -5.95 2.75 -5.07
C ASN A 82 -4.64 3.51 -5.34
N PRO A 83 -4.34 4.60 -4.60
CA PRO A 83 -3.15 5.41 -4.87
C PRO A 83 -1.83 4.60 -4.79
N ILE A 84 -1.84 3.49 -4.05
CA ILE A 84 -0.67 2.64 -3.89
C ILE A 84 -0.28 1.95 -5.20
N GLU A 85 -1.25 1.59 -6.05
CA GLU A 85 -0.97 0.93 -7.32
C GLU A 85 -0.24 1.87 -8.29
N ASN A 86 -0.63 3.14 -8.30
CA ASN A 86 0.06 4.17 -9.08
C ASN A 86 1.50 4.35 -8.60
N LEU A 87 1.73 4.32 -7.30
CA LEU A 87 3.05 4.44 -6.72
C LEU A 87 3.92 3.21 -7.04
N TRP A 88 3.34 2.00 -7.02
CA TRP A 88 4.02 0.77 -7.45
C TRP A 88 4.41 0.81 -8.92
N ARG A 89 3.51 1.29 -9.77
CA ARG A 89 3.77 1.44 -11.20
C ARG A 89 4.97 2.36 -11.43
N GLU A 90 4.98 3.53 -10.78
CA GLU A 90 6.07 4.49 -10.91
C GLU A 90 7.40 3.94 -10.38
N LEU A 91 7.38 3.30 -9.21
CA LEU A 91 8.56 2.65 -8.65
C LEU A 91 9.11 1.57 -9.59
N LYS A 92 8.22 0.73 -10.13
CA LYS A 92 8.60 -0.33 -11.09
C LYS A 92 9.30 0.25 -12.31
N ILE A 93 8.75 1.31 -12.90
CA ILE A 93 9.36 1.96 -14.07
C ILE A 93 10.78 2.42 -13.77
N ARG A 94 11.02 3.07 -12.63
CA ARG A 94 12.35 3.57 -12.24
C ARG A 94 13.33 2.46 -11.94
N VAL A 95 12.89 1.46 -11.21
CA VAL A 95 13.73 0.30 -10.87
C VAL A 95 14.15 -0.43 -12.15
N MET A 96 13.22 -0.64 -13.09
CA MET A 96 13.51 -1.31 -14.35
C MET A 96 14.39 -0.46 -15.29
N ALA A 97 14.30 0.86 -15.23
CA ALA A 97 15.18 1.76 -15.99
C ALA A 97 16.65 1.59 -15.58
N ARG A 98 16.95 1.17 -14.36
CA ARG A 98 18.31 0.89 -13.87
C ARG A 98 18.80 -0.51 -14.20
N ARG A 99 17.98 -1.34 -14.87
CA ARG A 99 18.34 -2.67 -15.40
C ARG A 99 19.05 -3.58 -14.39
N PRO A 100 18.47 -3.83 -13.20
CA PRO A 100 19.10 -4.69 -12.21
C PRO A 100 19.30 -6.10 -12.79
N SER A 101 20.50 -6.64 -12.65
CA SER A 101 20.90 -7.93 -13.23
C SER A 101 20.50 -9.14 -12.36
N ASN A 102 20.25 -8.92 -11.08
CA ASN A 102 19.93 -9.98 -10.15
C ASN A 102 19.03 -9.48 -9.00
N LEU A 103 18.51 -10.42 -8.18
CA LEU A 103 17.57 -10.10 -7.10
C LEU A 103 18.17 -9.17 -6.03
N LYS A 104 19.47 -9.31 -5.73
CA LYS A 104 20.14 -8.46 -4.73
C LYS A 104 20.25 -7.02 -5.23
N GLU A 105 20.59 -6.85 -6.48
CA GLU A 105 20.66 -5.53 -7.10
C GLU A 105 19.28 -4.90 -7.25
N LEU A 106 18.26 -5.69 -7.65
CA LEU A 106 16.88 -5.25 -7.66
C LEU A 106 16.44 -4.70 -6.31
N GLU A 107 16.74 -5.40 -5.24
CA GLU A 107 16.43 -4.98 -3.88
C GLU A 107 17.14 -3.67 -3.50
N LEU A 108 18.42 -3.55 -3.82
CA LEU A 108 19.21 -2.36 -3.55
C LEU A 108 18.65 -1.14 -4.29
N VAL A 109 18.38 -1.31 -5.57
CA VAL A 109 17.80 -0.26 -6.43
C VAL A 109 16.41 0.14 -5.92
N ALA A 110 15.57 -0.82 -5.57
CA ALA A 110 14.24 -0.53 -5.04
C ALA A 110 14.29 0.25 -3.71
N LYS A 111 15.23 -0.10 -2.82
CA LYS A 111 15.46 0.63 -1.57
C LYS A 111 15.96 2.06 -1.80
N ASP A 112 16.78 2.27 -2.81
CA ASP A 112 17.32 3.58 -3.17
C ASP A 112 16.27 4.49 -3.84
N GLU A 113 15.47 3.94 -4.75
CA GLU A 113 14.44 4.69 -5.49
C GLU A 113 13.18 5.01 -4.67
N CYS A 114 12.83 4.14 -3.72
CA CYS A 114 11.59 4.28 -2.95
C CYS A 114 11.51 5.60 -2.15
N PRO A 115 12.53 6.04 -1.39
CA PRO A 115 12.44 7.27 -0.60
C PRO A 115 12.56 8.55 -1.44
N LYS A 116 13.24 8.52 -2.59
CA LYS A 116 13.62 9.72 -3.35
C LYS A 116 12.45 10.58 -3.81
N LYS A 117 11.35 9.96 -4.19
CA LYS A 117 10.14 10.66 -4.65
C LYS A 117 8.83 10.18 -4.03
N ALA A 118 8.87 9.21 -3.12
CA ALA A 118 7.66 8.67 -2.51
C ALA A 118 6.81 9.78 -1.88
N MET A 119 7.44 10.74 -1.21
CA MET A 119 6.76 11.88 -0.58
C MET A 119 6.07 12.79 -1.61
N GLU A 120 6.77 13.15 -2.68
CA GLU A 120 6.23 14.03 -3.72
C GLU A 120 5.11 13.34 -4.50
N THR A 121 5.32 12.09 -4.90
CA THR A 121 4.31 11.27 -5.58
C THR A 121 3.08 11.07 -4.70
N CYS A 122 3.26 10.75 -3.42
CA CYS A 122 2.14 10.65 -2.48
C CYS A 122 1.36 11.97 -2.36
N LYS A 123 2.04 13.10 -2.25
CA LYS A 123 1.37 14.41 -2.21
C LYS A 123 0.55 14.65 -3.48
N LYS A 124 1.11 14.40 -4.66
CA LYS A 124 0.40 14.52 -5.94
C LYS A 124 -0.81 13.59 -6.04
N LEU A 125 -0.64 12.32 -5.64
CA LEU A 125 -1.73 11.34 -5.66
C LEU A 125 -2.87 11.73 -4.72
N VAL A 126 -2.55 12.25 -3.53
CA VAL A 126 -3.57 12.70 -2.56
C VAL A 126 -4.25 13.98 -3.04
N SER A 127 -3.50 14.97 -3.53
CA SER A 127 -4.10 16.24 -4.02
C SER A 127 -5.01 16.02 -5.23
N ASN A 128 -4.65 15.09 -6.11
CA ASN A 128 -5.41 14.81 -7.33
C ASN A 128 -6.44 13.68 -7.16
N TYR A 129 -6.60 13.12 -5.96
CA TYR A 129 -7.45 11.96 -5.72
C TYR A 129 -8.93 12.19 -6.04
N ARG A 130 -9.38 13.43 -6.00
CA ARG A 130 -10.75 13.82 -6.35
C ARG A 130 -11.08 13.54 -7.82
N THR A 131 -10.13 13.76 -8.72
CA THR A 131 -10.33 13.60 -10.17
C THR A 131 -10.69 12.16 -10.56
N PRO A 132 -9.93 11.11 -10.16
CA PRO A 132 -10.32 9.73 -10.40
C PRO A 132 -11.67 9.36 -9.81
N LEU A 133 -12.00 9.86 -8.61
CA LEU A 133 -13.31 9.61 -7.99
C LEU A 133 -14.46 10.16 -8.83
N ILE A 134 -14.33 11.39 -9.32
CA ILE A 134 -15.34 12.02 -10.18
C ILE A 134 -15.47 11.23 -11.49
N ALA A 135 -14.36 10.80 -12.08
CA ALA A 135 -14.37 10.03 -13.32
C ALA A 135 -15.06 8.67 -13.16
N VAL A 136 -14.80 7.94 -12.05
CA VAL A 136 -15.50 6.69 -11.76
C VAL A 136 -17.00 6.90 -11.54
N ILE A 137 -17.39 7.96 -10.83
CA ILE A 137 -18.81 8.29 -10.64
C ILE A 137 -19.47 8.62 -11.98
N ALA A 138 -18.82 9.43 -12.81
CA ALA A 138 -19.33 9.79 -14.15
C ALA A 138 -19.44 8.55 -15.07
N ASN A 139 -18.56 7.58 -14.92
CA ASN A 139 -18.55 6.31 -15.66
C ASN A 139 -19.38 5.20 -14.99
N ILE A 140 -20.32 5.55 -14.12
CA ILE A 140 -21.26 4.65 -13.46
C ILE A 140 -20.55 3.47 -12.74
N GLY A 141 -19.35 3.71 -12.20
CA GLY A 141 -18.57 2.70 -11.47
C GLY A 141 -17.72 1.76 -12.33
N PHE A 142 -17.70 1.93 -13.66
CA PHE A 142 -16.77 1.19 -14.51
C PHE A 142 -15.33 1.71 -14.38
N SER A 143 -14.38 0.86 -14.77
CA SER A 143 -12.95 1.23 -14.77
C SER A 143 -12.70 2.44 -15.68
N ILE A 144 -11.70 3.23 -15.29
CA ILE A 144 -11.25 4.40 -16.05
C ILE A 144 -9.84 4.14 -16.57
N ASP A 145 -9.61 4.50 -17.84
CA ASP A 145 -8.27 4.50 -18.41
C ASP A 145 -7.51 5.74 -17.96
N TYR A 146 -6.23 5.52 -17.55
CA TYR A 146 -5.30 6.58 -17.12
C TYR A 146 -4.22 6.79 -18.17
#